data_010078f64b6ccd79f1977710d48ec9e2
#
_entry.id   010078f64b6ccd79f1977710d48ec9e2
#
_cell.length_a   1.000
_cell.length_b   1.000
_cell.length_c   1.000
_cell.angle_alpha   90.00
_cell.angle_beta   90.00
_cell.angle_gamma   90.00
#
_symmetry.space_group_name_H-M   'P 1'
#
loop_
_entity.id
_entity.type
_entity.pdbx_description
1 polymer ?
#
loop_
_entity_poly.entity_id
_entity_poly.type
_entity_poly.pdbx_seq_one_letter_code
_entity_poly.pdbx_strand_id
1 'polypeptide(L)'
;VLHGDSLVGHISMEEYCKRLCDMNLDAAEYGVSLSHENVNRYRAALPKNVEAIRRLGDDKQSFTFDVKQAVRAGCGVKEMLKAMKGKIVNVHISDNSSDGDCLLPGRGSFDFKGFFQALSSEGYDGACLIEVYRYAYDDVGELINSYRIVNNCHKNIDKL
;
A
#
# COMPACT_ATOMS: atom_id res chain seq x y z
N VAL A 1 -5.43 5.86 8.02
CA VAL A 1 -4.25 5.00 7.77
C VAL A 1 -3.39 4.95 9.03
N LEU A 2 -2.92 3.75 9.39
CA LEU A 2 -2.07 3.50 10.56
C LEU A 2 -0.69 3.03 10.07
N HIS A 3 0.39 3.65 10.54
CA HIS A 3 1.76 3.22 10.22
C HIS A 3 2.26 2.08 11.12
N GLY A 4 1.75 2.00 12.33
CA GLY A 4 2.10 0.95 13.29
C GLY A 4 3.40 1.20 14.06
N ASP A 5 3.96 0.12 14.58
CA ASP A 5 5.17 0.13 15.45
C ASP A 5 6.45 -0.09 14.63
N SER A 6 7.57 0.33 15.20
CA SER A 6 8.91 0.14 14.63
C SER A 6 9.18 -1.32 14.22
N LEU A 7 9.95 -1.49 13.14
CA LEU A 7 10.40 -2.81 12.67
C LEU A 7 11.15 -3.60 13.76
N VAL A 8 11.88 -2.90 14.61
CA VAL A 8 12.58 -3.44 15.79
C VAL A 8 11.79 -3.10 17.06
N GLY A 9 10.52 -3.53 17.09
CA GLY A 9 9.64 -3.27 18.24
C GLY A 9 10.03 -4.09 19.48
N HIS A 10 9.69 -3.57 20.67
CA HIS A 10 10.01 -4.18 21.96
C HIS A 10 8.95 -5.21 22.42
N ILE A 11 7.88 -5.40 21.66
CA ILE A 11 6.79 -6.33 21.97
C ILE A 11 6.76 -7.48 20.95
N SER A 12 6.19 -8.63 21.34
CA SER A 12 6.00 -9.76 20.44
C SER A 12 5.02 -9.42 19.30
N MET A 13 4.96 -10.25 18.26
CA MET A 13 4.00 -10.09 17.18
C MET A 13 2.57 -10.33 17.67
N GLU A 14 2.38 -11.27 18.56
CA GLU A 14 1.08 -11.59 19.18
C GLU A 14 0.54 -10.40 19.99
N GLU A 15 1.38 -9.80 20.84
CA GLU A 15 1.01 -8.62 21.62
C GLU A 15 0.72 -7.41 20.69
N TYR A 16 1.51 -7.24 19.63
CA TYR A 16 1.27 -6.21 18.63
C TYR A 16 -0.08 -6.39 17.95
N CYS A 17 -0.39 -7.61 17.49
CA CYS A 17 -1.67 -7.90 16.83
C CYS A 17 -2.85 -7.74 17.79
N LYS A 18 -2.70 -8.14 19.07
CA LYS A 18 -3.72 -7.90 20.08
C LYS A 18 -4.05 -6.41 20.21
N ARG A 19 -3.04 -5.55 20.31
CA ARG A 19 -3.25 -4.09 20.38
C ARG A 19 -3.90 -3.53 19.12
N LEU A 20 -3.56 -4.06 17.93
CA LEU A 20 -4.24 -3.69 16.70
C LEU A 20 -5.73 -4.08 16.71
N CYS A 21 -6.05 -5.28 17.22
CA CYS A 21 -7.45 -5.70 17.37
C CYS A 21 -8.21 -4.79 18.34
N ASP A 22 -7.62 -4.47 19.49
CA ASP A 22 -8.22 -3.54 20.46
C ASP A 22 -8.48 -2.16 19.81
N MET A 23 -7.49 -1.61 19.08
CA MET A 23 -7.65 -0.34 18.34
C MET A 23 -8.72 -0.42 17.24
N ASN A 24 -8.83 -1.55 16.52
CA ASN A 24 -9.87 -1.76 15.51
C ASN A 24 -11.26 -1.78 16.13
N LEU A 25 -11.42 -2.37 17.32
CA LEU A 25 -12.68 -2.38 18.07
C LEU A 25 -13.06 -0.96 18.51
N ASP A 26 -12.13 -0.25 19.15
CA ASP A 26 -12.36 1.13 19.60
C ASP A 26 -12.73 2.05 18.42
N ALA A 27 -12.00 1.96 17.30
CA ALA A 27 -12.30 2.74 16.10
C ALA A 27 -13.70 2.44 15.53
N ALA A 28 -14.10 1.17 15.55
CA ALA A 28 -15.39 0.74 15.03
C ALA A 28 -16.57 1.32 15.83
N GLU A 29 -16.42 1.58 17.14
CA GLU A 29 -17.44 2.25 17.95
C GLU A 29 -17.75 3.66 17.44
N TYR A 30 -16.80 4.31 16.78
CA TYR A 30 -16.94 5.63 16.16
C TYR A 30 -17.21 5.60 14.66
N GLY A 31 -17.52 4.41 14.09
CA GLY A 31 -17.72 4.25 12.65
C GLY A 31 -16.45 4.42 11.81
N VAL A 32 -15.27 4.28 12.42
CA VAL A 32 -13.97 4.41 11.75
C VAL A 32 -13.36 3.04 11.50
N SER A 33 -12.79 2.82 10.30
CA SER A 33 -11.99 1.66 9.99
C SER A 33 -10.51 2.03 9.94
N LEU A 34 -9.66 1.22 10.60
CA LEU A 34 -8.22 1.39 10.54
C LEU A 34 -7.64 0.56 9.40
N SER A 35 -6.68 1.13 8.68
CA SER A 35 -5.95 0.45 7.61
C SER A 35 -4.44 0.56 7.85
N HIS A 36 -3.76 -0.59 7.95
CA HIS A 36 -2.34 -0.66 8.28
C HIS A 36 -1.49 -0.56 7.02
N GLU A 37 -0.64 0.45 6.92
CA GLU A 37 0.21 0.71 5.77
C GLU A 37 1.58 -0.01 5.89
N ASN A 38 2.13 -0.45 4.75
CA ASN A 38 3.43 -1.12 4.65
C ASN A 38 4.63 -0.16 4.74
N VAL A 39 4.63 0.75 5.69
CA VAL A 39 5.70 1.76 5.84
C VAL A 39 7.05 1.11 6.13
N ASN A 40 8.06 1.47 5.34
CA ASN A 40 9.39 0.83 5.30
C ASN A 40 10.19 0.81 6.62
N ARG A 41 9.81 1.62 7.61
CA ARG A 41 10.46 1.67 8.95
C ARG A 41 9.74 0.85 10.00
N TYR A 42 8.57 0.29 9.67
CA TYR A 42 7.66 -0.31 10.62
C TYR A 42 7.46 -1.82 10.34
N ARG A 43 6.77 -2.50 11.25
CA ARG A 43 6.58 -3.96 11.18
C ARG A 43 5.97 -4.43 9.86
N ALA A 44 5.02 -3.68 9.32
CA ALA A 44 4.37 -3.99 8.05
C ALA A 44 5.25 -3.75 6.80
N ALA A 45 6.50 -3.31 6.96
CA ALA A 45 7.45 -3.21 5.85
C ALA A 45 7.80 -4.56 5.21
N LEU A 46 7.71 -5.64 5.97
CA LEU A 46 8.12 -6.97 5.51
C LEU A 46 6.90 -7.86 5.23
N PRO A 47 6.81 -8.52 4.06
CA PRO A 47 5.70 -9.41 3.71
C PRO A 47 5.42 -10.48 4.77
N LYS A 48 6.45 -11.10 5.34
CA LYS A 48 6.31 -12.09 6.43
C LYS A 48 5.58 -11.55 7.67
N ASN A 49 5.81 -10.27 8.00
CA ASN A 49 5.15 -9.63 9.13
C ASN A 49 3.69 -9.29 8.80
N VAL A 50 3.43 -8.84 7.56
CA VAL A 50 2.07 -8.60 7.05
C VAL A 50 1.25 -9.88 7.06
N GLU A 51 1.82 -11.01 6.63
CA GLU A 51 1.17 -12.33 6.72
C GLU A 51 0.85 -12.71 8.17
N ALA A 52 1.79 -12.45 9.11
CA ALA A 52 1.56 -12.70 10.52
C ALA A 52 0.43 -11.81 11.08
N ILE A 53 0.44 -10.50 10.76
CA ILE A 53 -0.61 -9.54 11.14
C ILE A 53 -1.96 -9.98 10.58
N ARG A 54 -2.03 -10.37 9.29
CA ARG A 54 -3.26 -10.85 8.65
C ARG A 54 -3.81 -12.13 9.29
N ARG A 55 -2.92 -13.04 9.70
CA ARG A 55 -3.29 -14.33 10.32
C ARG A 55 -3.71 -14.20 11.78
N LEU A 56 -3.04 -13.32 12.54
CA LEU A 56 -3.26 -13.11 13.97
C LEU A 56 -4.28 -12.01 14.26
N GLY A 57 -4.55 -11.15 13.27
CA GLY A 57 -5.53 -10.09 13.36
C GLY A 57 -6.97 -10.61 13.27
N ASP A 58 -7.92 -9.74 13.54
CA ASP A 58 -9.35 -9.99 13.44
C ASP A 58 -9.90 -9.75 12.02
N ASP A 59 -11.23 -9.90 11.86
CA ASP A 59 -11.90 -9.67 10.56
C ASP A 59 -11.87 -8.19 10.14
N LYS A 60 -11.68 -7.27 11.08
CA LYS A 60 -11.58 -5.81 10.82
C LYS A 60 -10.18 -5.41 10.38
N GLN A 61 -9.17 -6.29 10.51
CA GLN A 61 -7.82 -6.00 10.05
C GLN A 61 -7.81 -5.76 8.55
N SER A 62 -7.31 -4.59 8.14
CA SER A 62 -7.17 -4.21 6.73
C SER A 62 -5.84 -3.50 6.47
N PHE A 63 -5.48 -3.39 5.19
CA PHE A 63 -4.20 -2.84 4.76
C PHE A 63 -4.36 -1.73 3.73
N THR A 64 -3.50 -0.73 3.84
CA THR A 64 -3.15 0.21 2.77
C THR A 64 -1.84 -0.27 2.14
N PHE A 65 -1.88 -0.57 0.85
CA PHE A 65 -0.66 -0.85 0.10
C PHE A 65 -0.09 0.47 -0.46
N ASP A 66 1.19 0.72 -0.21
CA ASP A 66 1.92 1.87 -0.75
C ASP A 66 3.12 1.37 -1.56
N VAL A 67 3.16 1.74 -2.87
CA VAL A 67 4.24 1.38 -3.81
C VAL A 67 5.59 1.91 -3.35
N LYS A 68 5.68 3.18 -2.98
CA LYS A 68 6.89 3.84 -2.50
C LYS A 68 7.49 3.11 -1.30
N GLN A 69 6.64 2.72 -0.36
CA GLN A 69 7.09 2.04 0.84
C GLN A 69 7.60 0.62 0.55
N ALA A 70 6.97 -0.10 -0.38
CA ALA A 70 7.45 -1.41 -0.82
C ALA A 70 8.83 -1.29 -1.49
N VAL A 71 9.00 -0.31 -2.37
CA VAL A 71 10.30 -0.02 -3.02
C VAL A 71 11.37 0.31 -1.99
N ARG A 72 11.09 1.20 -1.03
CA ARG A 72 12.04 1.58 0.03
C ARG A 72 12.40 0.42 0.96
N ALA A 73 11.49 -0.49 1.20
CA ALA A 73 11.73 -1.70 1.98
C ALA A 73 12.53 -2.76 1.21
N GLY A 74 12.73 -2.56 -0.10
CA GLY A 74 13.41 -3.54 -0.96
C GLY A 74 12.64 -4.84 -1.12
N CYS A 75 11.32 -4.84 -0.91
CA CYS A 75 10.48 -6.01 -1.09
C CYS A 75 9.76 -5.99 -2.45
N GLY A 76 9.46 -7.18 -2.96
CA GLY A 76 8.73 -7.33 -4.20
C GLY A 76 7.27 -6.85 -4.06
N VAL A 77 6.81 -6.00 -4.99
CA VAL A 77 5.42 -5.50 -5.00
C VAL A 77 4.41 -6.66 -4.99
N LYS A 78 4.58 -7.66 -5.84
CA LYS A 78 3.69 -8.83 -5.91
C LYS A 78 3.71 -9.65 -4.63
N GLU A 79 4.87 -9.78 -3.98
CA GLU A 79 5.01 -10.49 -2.72
C GLU A 79 4.24 -9.79 -1.60
N MET A 80 4.33 -8.45 -1.53
CA MET A 80 3.60 -7.67 -0.54
C MET A 80 2.09 -7.72 -0.79
N LEU A 81 1.62 -7.59 -2.04
CA LEU A 81 0.21 -7.72 -2.39
C LEU A 81 -0.34 -9.09 -1.95
N LYS A 82 0.39 -10.17 -2.23
CA LYS A 82 0.03 -11.52 -1.79
C LYS A 82 -0.05 -11.65 -0.26
N ALA A 83 0.87 -11.01 0.47
CA ALA A 83 0.83 -10.99 1.93
C ALA A 83 -0.43 -10.31 2.48
N MET A 84 -0.91 -9.25 1.80
CA MET A 84 -2.12 -8.49 2.15
C MET A 84 -3.43 -9.09 1.60
N LYS A 85 -3.37 -10.16 0.83
CA LYS A 85 -4.48 -10.76 0.07
C LYS A 85 -5.84 -10.71 0.77
N GLY A 86 -6.85 -10.20 0.05
CA GLY A 86 -8.24 -10.12 0.52
C GLY A 86 -8.51 -9.11 1.64
N LYS A 87 -7.50 -8.31 2.03
CA LYS A 87 -7.59 -7.32 3.11
C LYS A 87 -7.10 -5.93 2.69
N ILE A 88 -6.80 -5.72 1.41
CA ILE A 88 -6.42 -4.40 0.88
C ILE A 88 -7.69 -3.56 0.75
N VAL A 89 -7.69 -2.36 1.35
CA VAL A 89 -8.83 -1.42 1.30
C VAL A 89 -8.43 -0.07 0.71
N ASN A 90 -7.13 0.20 0.57
CA ASN A 90 -6.62 1.42 -0.01
C ASN A 90 -5.26 1.18 -0.66
N VAL A 91 -4.95 1.93 -1.71
CA VAL A 91 -3.69 1.81 -2.46
C VAL A 91 -3.14 3.20 -2.74
N HIS A 92 -1.88 3.42 -2.33
CA HIS A 92 -1.11 4.60 -2.67
C HIS A 92 -0.14 4.28 -3.79
N ILE A 93 -0.16 5.06 -4.86
CA ILE A 93 0.69 4.86 -6.02
C ILE A 93 1.59 6.07 -6.27
N SER A 94 2.81 5.78 -6.62
CA SER A 94 3.81 6.71 -7.13
C SER A 94 4.70 5.97 -8.12
N ASP A 95 5.48 6.68 -8.87
CA ASP A 95 6.49 6.10 -9.77
C ASP A 95 7.86 6.03 -9.08
N ASN A 96 8.76 5.25 -9.65
CA ASN A 96 10.14 5.12 -9.20
C ASN A 96 11.07 4.83 -10.38
N SER A 97 12.35 5.15 -10.20
CA SER A 97 13.43 4.85 -11.13
C SER A 97 14.70 4.45 -10.36
N SER A 98 15.81 4.19 -11.06
CA SER A 98 17.12 4.01 -10.43
C SER A 98 17.57 5.22 -9.62
N ASP A 99 17.11 6.42 -9.98
CA ASP A 99 17.61 7.69 -9.44
C ASP A 99 16.70 8.28 -8.36
N GLY A 100 15.54 7.67 -8.10
CA GLY A 100 14.64 8.15 -7.07
C GLY A 100 13.33 7.39 -6.96
N ASP A 101 12.67 7.61 -5.85
CA ASP A 101 11.34 7.10 -5.55
C ASP A 101 10.33 8.25 -5.37
N CYS A 102 9.06 7.90 -5.18
CA CYS A 102 7.98 8.86 -4.97
C CYS A 102 7.84 9.88 -6.10
N LEU A 103 8.11 9.45 -7.33
CA LEU A 103 7.95 10.26 -8.53
C LEU A 103 6.48 10.31 -8.96
N LEU A 104 6.12 11.36 -9.70
CA LEU A 104 4.84 11.37 -10.40
C LEU A 104 4.74 10.21 -11.39
N PRO A 105 3.61 9.50 -11.46
CA PRO A 105 3.38 8.49 -12.49
C PRO A 105 3.67 9.01 -13.90
N GLY A 106 4.53 8.26 -14.61
CA GLY A 106 5.06 8.61 -15.93
C GLY A 106 6.42 9.31 -15.91
N ARG A 107 7.00 9.56 -14.73
CA ARG A 107 8.37 10.11 -14.58
C ARG A 107 9.40 9.05 -14.18
N GLY A 108 9.00 7.82 -14.05
CA GLY A 108 9.86 6.68 -13.71
C GLY A 108 9.66 5.52 -14.68
N SER A 109 9.88 4.32 -14.17
CA SER A 109 9.80 3.09 -14.94
C SER A 109 8.93 2.01 -14.26
N PHE A 110 8.07 2.41 -13.32
CA PHE A 110 7.21 1.46 -12.62
C PHE A 110 6.18 0.83 -13.58
N ASP A 111 6.08 -0.49 -13.55
CA ASP A 111 5.12 -1.24 -14.37
C ASP A 111 3.69 -1.15 -13.80
N PHE A 112 3.00 -0.03 -14.06
CA PHE A 112 1.61 0.16 -13.62
C PHE A 112 0.67 -0.88 -14.17
N LYS A 113 0.86 -1.35 -15.42
CA LYS A 113 -0.02 -2.37 -16.02
C LYS A 113 0.10 -3.69 -15.28
N GLY A 114 1.31 -4.19 -15.09
CA GLY A 114 1.56 -5.42 -14.34
C GLY A 114 1.14 -5.31 -12.87
N PHE A 115 1.26 -4.12 -12.29
CA PHE A 115 0.78 -3.83 -10.95
C PHE A 115 -0.74 -3.95 -10.82
N PHE A 116 -1.52 -3.33 -11.72
CA PHE A 116 -2.98 -3.43 -11.69
C PHE A 116 -3.48 -4.84 -11.97
N GLN A 117 -2.80 -5.60 -12.84
CA GLN A 117 -3.09 -7.02 -13.04
C GLN A 117 -2.89 -7.82 -11.74
N ALA A 118 -1.80 -7.56 -11.02
CA ALA A 118 -1.53 -8.19 -9.74
C ALA A 118 -2.57 -7.81 -8.67
N LEU A 119 -2.95 -6.52 -8.57
CA LEU A 119 -4.00 -6.05 -7.66
C LEU A 119 -5.34 -6.75 -7.91
N SER A 120 -5.76 -6.81 -9.17
CA SER A 120 -7.00 -7.49 -9.58
C SER A 120 -6.95 -8.98 -9.25
N SER A 121 -5.81 -9.64 -9.45
CA SER A 121 -5.65 -11.07 -9.11
C SER A 121 -5.71 -11.36 -7.61
N GLU A 122 -5.41 -10.38 -6.76
CA GLU A 122 -5.58 -10.46 -5.30
C GLU A 122 -6.96 -9.98 -4.82
N GLY A 123 -7.87 -9.68 -5.75
CA GLY A 123 -9.28 -9.34 -5.48
C GLY A 123 -9.51 -7.88 -5.09
N TYR A 124 -8.61 -6.96 -5.41
CA TYR A 124 -8.81 -5.53 -5.16
C TYR A 124 -9.35 -4.83 -6.41
N ASP A 125 -10.49 -4.14 -6.26
CA ASP A 125 -11.17 -3.34 -7.28
C ASP A 125 -11.44 -1.89 -6.83
N GLY A 126 -10.82 -1.48 -5.71
CA GLY A 126 -10.99 -0.16 -5.11
C GLY A 126 -10.18 0.95 -5.79
N ALA A 127 -10.26 2.14 -5.22
CA ALA A 127 -9.55 3.31 -5.71
C ALA A 127 -8.04 3.25 -5.42
N CYS A 128 -7.24 3.79 -6.35
CA CYS A 128 -5.82 4.04 -6.15
C CYS A 128 -5.56 5.54 -6.08
N LEU A 129 -4.90 5.98 -5.01
CA LEU A 129 -4.54 7.37 -4.78
C LEU A 129 -3.11 7.65 -5.25
N ILE A 130 -2.91 8.64 -6.12
CA ILE A 130 -1.57 9.14 -6.42
C ILE A 130 -1.06 9.89 -5.17
N GLU A 131 -0.05 9.33 -4.51
CA GLU A 131 0.57 9.91 -3.33
C GLU A 131 2.02 10.26 -3.61
N VAL A 132 2.28 11.56 -3.74
CA VAL A 132 3.61 12.12 -3.95
C VAL A 132 3.85 13.32 -3.05
N TYR A 133 5.11 13.63 -2.81
CA TYR A 133 5.45 14.84 -2.05
C TYR A 133 5.17 16.10 -2.86
N ARG A 134 4.88 17.21 -2.18
CA ARG A 134 4.59 18.50 -2.82
C ARG A 134 5.70 18.97 -3.79
N TYR A 135 6.93 18.66 -3.51
CA TYR A 135 8.06 19.00 -4.37
C TYR A 135 8.20 18.11 -5.62
N ALA A 136 7.41 17.07 -5.75
CA ALA A 136 7.46 16.18 -6.91
C ALA A 136 6.76 16.77 -8.16
N TYR A 137 6.07 17.89 -8.01
CA TYR A 137 5.38 18.59 -9.12
C TYR A 137 5.34 20.10 -8.91
N ASP A 138 5.32 20.85 -10.00
CA ASP A 138 5.26 22.32 -9.99
C ASP A 138 3.83 22.82 -10.07
N ASP A 139 3.01 22.23 -10.92
CA ASP A 139 1.62 22.61 -11.11
C ASP A 139 0.64 21.42 -11.13
N VAL A 140 -0.66 21.72 -11.00
CA VAL A 140 -1.75 20.73 -10.97
C VAL A 140 -1.91 19.99 -12.30
N GLY A 141 -1.51 20.59 -13.42
CA GLY A 141 -1.55 19.95 -14.75
C GLY A 141 -0.69 18.70 -14.81
N GLU A 142 0.41 18.68 -14.08
CA GLU A 142 1.29 17.49 -13.98
C GLU A 142 0.60 16.33 -13.24
N LEU A 143 -0.15 16.60 -12.17
CA LEU A 143 -0.97 15.61 -11.47
C LEU A 143 -2.08 15.05 -12.39
N ILE A 144 -2.74 15.92 -13.16
CA ILE A 144 -3.76 15.52 -14.13
C ILE A 144 -3.15 14.61 -15.22
N ASN A 145 -1.95 14.92 -15.70
CA ASN A 145 -1.26 14.09 -16.67
C ASN A 145 -0.88 12.71 -16.07
N SER A 146 -0.37 12.68 -14.86
CA SER A 146 -0.08 11.44 -14.14
C SER A 146 -1.32 10.57 -13.94
N TYR A 147 -2.45 11.18 -13.57
CA TYR A 147 -3.74 10.48 -13.50
C TYR A 147 -4.12 9.85 -14.85
N ARG A 148 -3.98 10.59 -15.97
CA ARG A 148 -4.29 10.06 -17.30
C ARG A 148 -3.43 8.86 -17.67
N ILE A 149 -2.13 8.90 -17.35
CA ILE A 149 -1.20 7.79 -17.57
C ILE A 149 -1.66 6.54 -16.79
N VAL A 150 -1.88 6.68 -15.51
CA VAL A 150 -2.33 5.58 -14.63
C VAL A 150 -3.67 5.01 -15.09
N ASN A 151 -4.64 5.87 -15.37
CA ASN A 151 -5.97 5.47 -15.83
C ASN A 151 -5.94 4.73 -17.19
N ASN A 152 -5.03 5.12 -18.08
CA ASN A 152 -4.83 4.41 -19.35
C ASN A 152 -4.20 3.01 -19.11
N CYS A 153 -3.26 2.89 -18.20
CA CYS A 153 -2.69 1.59 -17.82
C CYS A 153 -3.77 0.67 -17.22
N HIS A 154 -4.59 1.20 -16.32
CA HIS A 154 -5.69 0.45 -15.71
C HIS A 154 -6.74 -0.02 -16.74
N LYS A 155 -7.22 0.86 -17.62
CA LYS A 155 -8.22 0.51 -18.66
C LYS A 155 -7.74 -0.50 -19.69
N ASN A 156 -6.45 -0.74 -19.80
CA ASN A 156 -5.87 -1.67 -20.77
C ASN A 156 -5.40 -2.99 -20.14
N ILE A 157 -5.86 -3.30 -18.91
CA ILE A 157 -5.54 -4.57 -18.24
C ILE A 157 -6.04 -5.77 -19.05
N ASP A 158 -7.28 -5.69 -19.58
CA ASP A 158 -7.99 -6.81 -20.22
C ASP A 158 -7.82 -6.86 -21.75
N LYS A 159 -6.97 -5.99 -22.33
CA LYS A 159 -6.73 -5.95 -23.78
C LYS A 159 -5.47 -6.75 -24.15
N LEU A 160 -5.54 -8.08 -23.97
CA LEU A 160 -4.61 -9.06 -24.56
C LEU A 160 -5.39 -10.23 -25.14
#